data_5b7e362b6e22b62f7987fae7549728b7
#
_entry.id   5b7e362b6e22b62f7987fae7549728b7
#
_cell.length_a   1.000
_cell.length_b   1.000
_cell.length_c   1.000
_cell.angle_alpha   90.00
_cell.angle_beta   90.00
_cell.angle_gamma   90.00
#
_symmetry.space_group_name_H-M   'P 1'
#
loop_
_entity.id
_entity.type
_entity.pdbx_description
1 polymer ?
#
loop_
_entity_poly.entity_id
_entity_poly.type
_entity_poly.pdbx_seq_one_letter_code
_entity_poly.pdbx_strand_id
1 'polypeptide(L)'
;FEVPTFNSDSFDLSRFGLHTEVIDDQRYQRSVERFRERGIALPTFSQLANPSEIPDSIRSDLKEVDRNAADPLNLYRVHWYNDFHGKFVDIPDHVVLTSEITGIDSPIIVAFGNRFPMIGAHKVLAAYSCLVPRVVTGQYDPTTHRAIWPSTGNYARGGVAISRLMGCRGVAVLPENMSRERFEWL
;
A
#
# COMPACT_ATOMS: atom_id res chain seq x y z
N PHE A 1 16.25 18.27 -16.75
CA PHE A 1 16.55 16.97 -16.17
C PHE A 1 15.70 15.95 -16.91
N GLU A 2 16.33 15.19 -17.82
CA GLU A 2 15.68 14.02 -18.40
C GLU A 2 15.62 12.96 -17.30
N VAL A 3 14.39 12.56 -16.95
CA VAL A 3 14.16 11.40 -16.09
C VAL A 3 14.61 10.17 -16.89
N PRO A 4 15.55 9.35 -16.39
CA PRO A 4 15.94 8.14 -17.10
C PRO A 4 14.69 7.28 -17.30
N THR A 5 14.32 7.03 -18.54
CA THR A 5 13.32 6.02 -18.86
C THR A 5 13.89 4.67 -18.47
N PHE A 6 13.41 4.11 -17.37
CA PHE A 6 13.68 2.73 -17.01
C PHE A 6 13.12 1.85 -18.12
N ASN A 7 14.00 1.24 -18.89
CA ASN A 7 13.60 0.25 -19.86
C ASN A 7 13.22 -1.02 -19.11
N SER A 8 11.92 -1.26 -18.95
CA SER A 8 11.36 -2.41 -18.20
C SER A 8 11.78 -3.76 -18.80
N ASP A 9 12.18 -3.79 -20.07
CA ASP A 9 12.48 -5.01 -20.82
C ASP A 9 13.81 -5.69 -20.42
N SER A 10 14.66 -5.02 -19.61
CA SER A 10 15.95 -5.57 -19.17
C SER A 10 16.01 -5.98 -17.70
N PHE A 11 14.93 -5.76 -16.92
CA PHE A 11 14.96 -5.99 -15.48
C PHE A 11 14.21 -7.27 -15.12
N ASP A 12 14.96 -8.35 -14.84
CA ASP A 12 14.37 -9.63 -14.43
C ASP A 12 13.77 -9.54 -13.00
N LEU A 13 12.49 -9.25 -12.92
CA LEU A 13 11.74 -9.15 -11.67
C LEU A 13 11.71 -10.47 -10.88
N SER A 14 11.90 -11.61 -11.55
CA SER A 14 11.91 -12.93 -10.89
C SER A 14 13.04 -13.06 -9.86
N ARG A 15 14.16 -12.37 -10.07
CA ARG A 15 15.30 -12.31 -9.13
C ARG A 15 14.91 -11.68 -7.78
N PHE A 16 13.83 -10.91 -7.74
CA PHE A 16 13.25 -10.31 -6.52
C PHE A 16 12.03 -11.10 -6.01
N GLY A 17 11.80 -12.29 -6.56
CA GLY A 17 10.63 -13.10 -6.25
C GLY A 17 9.31 -12.48 -6.73
N LEU A 18 9.36 -11.63 -7.75
CA LEU A 18 8.18 -11.06 -8.39
C LEU A 18 7.99 -11.71 -9.75
N HIS A 19 6.81 -12.25 -9.98
CA HIS A 19 6.40 -12.79 -11.27
C HIS A 19 5.35 -11.88 -11.90
N THR A 20 5.30 -11.84 -13.22
CA THR A 20 4.30 -11.09 -14.01
C THR A 20 3.18 -11.98 -14.51
N GLU A 21 3.36 -13.29 -14.41
CA GLU A 21 2.41 -14.30 -14.84
C GLU A 21 1.93 -15.15 -13.65
N VAL A 22 0.78 -15.78 -13.79
CA VAL A 22 0.28 -16.73 -12.80
C VAL A 22 1.17 -17.98 -12.82
N ILE A 23 1.83 -18.27 -11.69
CA ILE A 23 2.73 -19.42 -11.53
C ILE A 23 2.05 -20.62 -10.87
N ASP A 24 0.91 -20.40 -10.19
CA ASP A 24 0.09 -21.45 -9.59
C ASP A 24 -1.39 -21.05 -9.74
N ASP A 25 -2.04 -21.63 -10.72
CA ASP A 25 -3.43 -21.32 -11.06
C ASP A 25 -4.40 -21.73 -9.94
N GLN A 26 -4.16 -22.84 -9.26
CA GLN A 26 -5.03 -23.28 -8.16
C GLN A 26 -5.00 -22.31 -6.98
N ARG A 27 -3.83 -21.79 -6.61
CA ARG A 27 -3.72 -20.77 -5.56
C ARG A 27 -4.33 -19.45 -6.01
N TYR A 28 -4.13 -19.07 -7.26
CA TYR A 28 -4.76 -17.89 -7.83
C TYR A 28 -6.30 -17.98 -7.73
N GLN A 29 -6.90 -19.09 -8.16
CA GLN A 29 -8.35 -19.29 -8.10
C GLN A 29 -8.88 -19.24 -6.66
N ARG A 30 -8.19 -19.88 -5.69
CA ARG A 30 -8.56 -19.79 -4.27
C ARG A 30 -8.50 -18.34 -3.75
N SER A 31 -7.54 -17.57 -4.22
CA SER A 31 -7.43 -16.14 -3.87
C SER A 31 -8.60 -15.34 -4.42
N VAL A 32 -8.97 -15.57 -5.68
CA VAL A 32 -10.12 -14.92 -6.33
C VAL A 32 -11.42 -15.24 -5.61
N GLU A 33 -11.67 -16.52 -5.31
CA GLU A 33 -12.86 -16.97 -4.55
C GLU A 33 -12.91 -16.31 -3.17
N ARG A 34 -11.81 -16.35 -2.45
CA ARG A 34 -11.70 -15.75 -1.11
C ARG A 34 -11.99 -14.25 -1.10
N PHE A 35 -11.47 -13.51 -2.08
CA PHE A 35 -11.69 -12.07 -2.17
C PHE A 35 -13.13 -11.76 -2.59
N ARG A 36 -13.69 -12.54 -3.52
CA ARG A 36 -15.10 -12.41 -3.93
C ARG A 36 -16.07 -12.65 -2.75
N GLU A 37 -15.86 -13.71 -1.99
CA GLU A 37 -16.66 -14.03 -0.79
C GLU A 37 -16.63 -12.91 0.26
N ARG A 38 -15.54 -12.16 0.33
CA ARG A 38 -15.34 -11.08 1.29
C ARG A 38 -15.64 -9.68 0.74
N GLY A 39 -16.07 -9.58 -0.51
CA GLY A 39 -16.28 -8.30 -1.16
C GLY A 39 -15.01 -7.46 -1.30
N ILE A 40 -13.83 -8.10 -1.36
CA ILE A 40 -12.55 -7.41 -1.48
C ILE A 40 -12.19 -7.26 -2.95
N ALA A 41 -12.06 -6.01 -3.41
CA ALA A 41 -11.51 -5.67 -4.70
C ALA A 41 -10.14 -4.99 -4.52
N LEU A 42 -9.16 -5.39 -5.34
CA LEU A 42 -7.82 -4.84 -5.28
C LEU A 42 -7.67 -3.72 -6.29
N PRO A 43 -7.27 -2.50 -5.90
CA PRO A 43 -6.93 -1.46 -6.86
C PRO A 43 -5.70 -1.88 -7.69
N THR A 44 -5.71 -1.51 -8.96
CA THR A 44 -4.53 -1.67 -9.81
C THR A 44 -3.47 -0.63 -9.45
N PHE A 45 -2.21 -0.87 -9.79
CA PHE A 45 -1.17 0.13 -9.61
C PHE A 45 -1.40 1.38 -10.49
N SER A 46 -2.04 1.24 -11.65
CA SER A 46 -2.49 2.38 -12.45
C SER A 46 -3.48 3.26 -11.68
N GLN A 47 -4.49 2.67 -11.06
CA GLN A 47 -5.45 3.39 -10.22
C GLN A 47 -4.81 4.05 -9.00
N LEU A 48 -3.79 3.43 -8.40
CA LEU A 48 -3.05 4.04 -7.29
C LEU A 48 -2.12 5.17 -7.74
N ALA A 49 -1.59 5.10 -8.95
CA ALA A 49 -0.79 6.14 -9.57
C ALA A 49 -1.65 7.30 -10.09
N ASN A 50 -2.86 6.99 -10.56
CA ASN A 50 -3.84 7.94 -11.06
C ASN A 50 -5.22 7.66 -10.47
N PRO A 51 -5.57 8.20 -9.29
CA PRO A 51 -6.85 7.94 -8.63
C PRO A 51 -8.10 8.38 -9.41
N SER A 52 -7.96 9.18 -10.47
CA SER A 52 -9.08 9.50 -11.37
C SER A 52 -9.60 8.28 -12.14
N GLU A 53 -8.79 7.22 -12.26
CA GLU A 53 -9.16 5.94 -12.89
C GLU A 53 -9.97 5.01 -11.94
N ILE A 54 -10.06 5.37 -10.65
CA ILE A 54 -10.89 4.62 -9.70
C ILE A 54 -12.37 4.87 -10.02
N PRO A 55 -13.19 3.81 -10.18
CA PRO A 55 -14.60 3.95 -10.52
C PRO A 55 -15.37 4.88 -9.58
N ASP A 56 -16.30 5.67 -10.12
CA ASP A 56 -17.11 6.62 -9.36
C ASP A 56 -17.94 5.95 -8.25
N SER A 57 -18.40 4.72 -8.46
CA SER A 57 -19.09 3.94 -7.43
C SER A 57 -18.20 3.71 -6.21
N ILE A 58 -16.96 3.29 -6.40
CA ILE A 58 -16.00 3.08 -5.31
C ILE A 58 -15.68 4.42 -4.64
N ARG A 59 -15.47 5.49 -5.41
CA ARG A 59 -15.21 6.84 -4.86
C ARG A 59 -16.39 7.36 -4.05
N SER A 60 -17.62 7.00 -4.43
CA SER A 60 -18.82 7.35 -3.67
C SER A 60 -18.88 6.58 -2.35
N ASP A 61 -18.68 5.27 -2.38
CA ASP A 61 -18.73 4.42 -1.19
C ASP A 61 -17.64 4.79 -0.18
N LEU A 62 -16.46 5.18 -0.66
CA LEU A 62 -15.37 5.67 0.19
C LEU A 62 -15.73 6.88 1.06
N LYS A 63 -16.69 7.71 0.66
CA LYS A 63 -17.09 8.88 1.46
C LYS A 63 -17.69 8.50 2.82
N GLU A 64 -18.29 7.30 2.90
CA GLU A 64 -18.91 6.78 4.12
C GLU A 64 -17.95 5.95 4.98
N VAL A 65 -16.72 5.70 4.49
CA VAL A 65 -15.72 4.88 5.17
C VAL A 65 -14.67 5.77 5.85
N ASP A 66 -14.52 5.62 7.17
CA ASP A 66 -13.41 6.25 7.90
C ASP A 66 -12.07 5.74 7.36
N ARG A 67 -11.14 6.67 7.11
CA ARG A 67 -9.82 6.35 6.54
C ARG A 67 -8.98 5.41 7.42
N ASN A 68 -9.27 5.31 8.70
CA ASN A 68 -8.58 4.45 9.65
C ASN A 68 -9.36 3.17 9.97
N ALA A 69 -10.56 2.99 9.40
CA ALA A 69 -11.32 1.76 9.55
C ALA A 69 -10.63 0.58 8.86
N ALA A 70 -10.77 -0.61 9.44
CA ALA A 70 -10.32 -1.85 8.83
C ALA A 70 -11.29 -2.31 7.71
N ASP A 71 -11.62 -1.42 6.80
CA ASP A 71 -12.53 -1.63 5.67
C ASP A 71 -11.73 -1.85 4.39
N PRO A 72 -12.00 -2.91 3.59
CA PRO A 72 -11.29 -3.19 2.34
C PRO A 72 -11.30 -2.02 1.33
N LEU A 73 -12.30 -1.16 1.34
CA LEU A 73 -12.34 0.03 0.48
C LEU A 73 -11.14 0.96 0.73
N ASN A 74 -10.57 0.96 1.94
CA ASN A 74 -9.36 1.73 2.22
C ASN A 74 -8.12 1.28 1.42
N LEU A 75 -8.15 0.14 0.74
CA LEU A 75 -7.13 -0.23 -0.24
C LEU A 75 -7.04 0.81 -1.37
N TYR A 76 -8.17 1.41 -1.76
CA TYR A 76 -8.24 2.46 -2.77
C TYR A 76 -7.70 3.82 -2.31
N ARG A 77 -7.35 3.97 -1.03
CA ARG A 77 -6.65 5.14 -0.46
C ARG A 77 -5.14 4.90 -0.29
N VAL A 78 -4.61 3.76 -0.73
CA VAL A 78 -3.18 3.42 -0.59
C VAL A 78 -2.36 4.13 -1.67
N HIS A 79 -2.43 5.45 -1.71
CA HIS A 79 -1.71 6.32 -2.67
C HIS A 79 -1.43 7.69 -2.05
N TRP A 80 -0.62 8.52 -2.73
CA TRP A 80 -0.22 9.85 -2.27
C TRP A 80 -1.32 10.93 -2.39
N TYR A 81 -2.34 10.71 -3.22
CA TYR A 81 -3.35 11.70 -3.60
C TYR A 81 -4.54 11.72 -2.62
N ASN A 82 -4.26 11.78 -1.32
CA ASN A 82 -5.27 11.99 -0.28
C ASN A 82 -4.98 13.26 0.48
N ASP A 83 -6.06 13.98 0.88
CA ASP A 83 -5.99 15.03 1.90
C ASP A 83 -5.95 14.43 3.32
N PHE A 84 -5.97 15.32 4.32
CA PHE A 84 -5.99 14.91 5.73
C PHE A 84 -7.22 14.08 6.10
N HIS A 85 -8.33 14.25 5.43
CA HIS A 85 -9.58 13.53 5.68
C HIS A 85 -9.73 12.25 4.84
N GLY A 86 -8.76 11.95 3.97
CA GLY A 86 -8.78 10.80 3.06
C GLY A 86 -9.63 11.04 1.80
N LYS A 87 -9.93 12.30 1.46
CA LYS A 87 -10.50 12.67 0.17
C LYS A 87 -9.41 12.73 -0.89
N PHE A 88 -9.74 12.35 -2.10
CA PHE A 88 -8.81 12.41 -3.22
C PHE A 88 -8.54 13.86 -3.64
N VAL A 89 -7.27 14.14 -3.94
CA VAL A 89 -6.77 15.42 -4.42
C VAL A 89 -5.96 15.22 -5.70
N ASP A 90 -5.87 16.25 -6.54
CA ASP A 90 -5.13 16.17 -7.82
C ASP A 90 -3.61 16.25 -7.61
N ILE A 91 -3.17 16.90 -6.54
CA ILE A 91 -1.75 17.05 -6.19
C ILE A 91 -1.56 16.56 -4.76
N PRO A 92 -0.58 15.67 -4.50
CA PRO A 92 -0.27 15.23 -3.16
C PRO A 92 -0.02 16.39 -2.19
N ASP A 93 -0.60 16.32 -1.00
CA ASP A 93 -0.36 17.30 0.06
C ASP A 93 1.13 17.42 0.37
N HIS A 94 1.66 18.62 0.28
CA HIS A 94 3.07 18.90 0.50
C HIS A 94 3.31 20.32 0.98
N VAL A 95 4.52 20.59 1.44
CA VAL A 95 5.04 21.93 1.68
C VAL A 95 6.35 22.11 0.92
N VAL A 96 6.56 23.29 0.39
CA VAL A 96 7.83 23.67 -0.24
C VAL A 96 8.59 24.56 0.71
N LEU A 97 9.78 24.11 1.11
CA LEU A 97 10.72 24.93 1.87
C LEU A 97 11.62 25.66 0.87
N THR A 98 11.51 26.99 0.86
CA THR A 98 12.27 27.84 -0.08
C THR A 98 13.71 28.03 0.39
N SER A 99 14.56 28.56 -0.49
CA SER A 99 15.96 28.87 -0.17
C SER A 99 16.11 29.89 0.95
N GLU A 100 15.14 30.81 1.11
CA GLU A 100 15.15 31.79 2.22
C GLU A 100 15.01 31.11 3.59
N ILE A 101 14.29 29.98 3.65
CA ILE A 101 14.10 29.21 4.89
C ILE A 101 15.27 28.27 5.14
N THR A 102 15.76 27.62 4.09
CA THR A 102 16.71 26.50 4.21
C THR A 102 18.17 26.94 4.09
N GLY A 103 18.45 28.09 3.49
CA GLY A 103 19.79 28.54 3.11
C GLY A 103 20.42 27.72 1.98
N ILE A 104 19.66 26.83 1.32
CA ILE A 104 20.11 25.98 0.22
C ILE A 104 19.53 26.55 -1.08
N ASP A 105 20.35 26.65 -2.12
CA ASP A 105 19.95 27.17 -3.44
C ASP A 105 19.13 26.17 -4.26
N SER A 106 18.17 25.53 -3.61
CA SER A 106 17.21 24.61 -4.21
C SER A 106 15.97 24.47 -3.33
N PRO A 107 14.77 24.40 -3.88
CA PRO A 107 13.56 24.14 -3.10
C PRO A 107 13.56 22.68 -2.57
N ILE A 108 13.15 22.51 -1.32
CA ILE A 108 12.94 21.19 -0.70
C ILE A 108 11.44 20.94 -0.64
N ILE A 109 10.96 19.90 -1.33
CA ILE A 109 9.56 19.49 -1.31
C ILE A 109 9.37 18.38 -0.27
N VAL A 110 8.50 18.63 0.72
CA VAL A 110 8.16 17.67 1.77
C VAL A 110 6.74 17.17 1.53
N ALA A 111 6.58 15.96 0.99
CA ALA A 111 5.28 15.31 0.81
C ALA A 111 4.80 14.67 2.12
N PHE A 112 3.51 14.83 2.43
CA PHE A 112 2.94 14.39 3.70
C PHE A 112 2.52 12.91 3.69
N GLY A 113 3.39 12.02 4.16
CA GLY A 113 3.11 10.58 4.30
C GLY A 113 1.98 10.25 5.28
N ASN A 114 1.57 11.18 6.16
CA ASN A 114 0.46 10.98 7.09
C ASN A 114 -0.94 11.12 6.44
N ARG A 115 -1.01 11.29 5.13
CA ARG A 115 -2.26 11.25 4.34
C ARG A 115 -2.68 9.83 3.98
N PHE A 116 -1.80 8.86 4.15
CA PHE A 116 -2.10 7.44 3.91
C PHE A 116 -3.07 6.87 4.97
N PRO A 117 -3.91 5.88 4.60
CA PRO A 117 -4.90 5.30 5.48
C PRO A 117 -4.27 4.43 6.59
N MET A 118 -5.06 4.09 7.59
CA MET A 118 -4.78 3.18 8.69
C MET A 118 -3.66 3.64 9.62
N ILE A 119 -2.44 3.72 9.15
CA ILE A 119 -1.24 3.96 9.96
C ILE A 119 -0.68 5.38 9.84
N GLY A 120 -1.28 6.23 8.99
CA GLY A 120 -0.74 7.57 8.73
C GLY A 120 0.70 7.55 8.22
N ALA A 121 1.06 6.59 7.37
CA ALA A 121 2.39 6.46 6.79
C ALA A 121 2.37 5.75 5.43
N HIS A 122 3.20 6.23 4.49
CA HIS A 122 3.29 5.69 3.13
C HIS A 122 3.71 4.20 3.06
N LYS A 123 4.14 3.61 4.17
CA LYS A 123 4.54 2.19 4.22
C LYS A 123 3.40 1.20 3.96
N VAL A 124 2.13 1.63 4.01
CA VAL A 124 1.01 0.81 3.52
C VAL A 124 1.14 0.55 2.01
N LEU A 125 1.58 1.55 1.21
CA LEU A 125 1.83 1.37 -0.22
C LEU A 125 2.98 0.37 -0.46
N ALA A 126 4.08 0.50 0.27
CA ALA A 126 5.19 -0.45 0.18
C ALA A 126 4.74 -1.89 0.53
N ALA A 127 3.92 -2.06 1.57
CA ALA A 127 3.37 -3.36 1.95
C ALA A 127 2.41 -3.91 0.89
N TYR A 128 1.54 -3.06 0.34
CA TYR A 128 0.65 -3.41 -0.77
C TYR A 128 1.44 -3.91 -1.99
N SER A 129 2.47 -3.16 -2.38
CA SER A 129 3.33 -3.49 -3.51
C SER A 129 4.13 -4.79 -3.31
N CYS A 130 4.37 -5.20 -2.06
CA CYS A 130 4.99 -6.49 -1.77
C CYS A 130 4.00 -7.66 -1.78
N LEU A 131 2.78 -7.47 -1.27
CA LEU A 131 1.83 -8.56 -1.08
C LEU A 131 0.98 -8.84 -2.32
N VAL A 132 0.45 -7.80 -2.96
CA VAL A 132 -0.51 -7.95 -4.07
C VAL A 132 0.07 -8.70 -5.27
N PRO A 133 1.28 -8.39 -5.78
CA PRO A 133 1.85 -9.16 -6.88
C PRO A 133 1.93 -10.66 -6.58
N ARG A 134 2.26 -11.02 -5.34
CA ARG A 134 2.35 -12.43 -4.93
C ARG A 134 0.99 -13.12 -4.85
N VAL A 135 -0.06 -12.38 -4.48
CA VAL A 135 -1.43 -12.90 -4.47
C VAL A 135 -1.93 -13.14 -5.89
N VAL A 136 -1.80 -12.13 -6.77
CA VAL A 136 -2.35 -12.20 -8.14
C VAL A 136 -1.57 -13.12 -9.08
N THR A 137 -0.38 -13.56 -8.69
CA THR A 137 0.41 -14.55 -9.42
C THR A 137 0.35 -15.96 -8.82
N GLY A 138 -0.40 -16.16 -7.72
CA GLY A 138 -0.48 -17.45 -7.04
C GLY A 138 0.76 -17.81 -6.22
N GLN A 139 1.70 -16.88 -6.02
CA GLN A 139 2.84 -17.10 -5.10
C GLN A 139 2.38 -17.15 -3.64
N TYR A 140 1.33 -16.39 -3.30
CA TYR A 140 0.76 -16.30 -1.97
C TYR A 140 -0.70 -16.73 -1.98
N ASP A 141 -1.07 -17.63 -1.07
CA ASP A 141 -2.42 -18.10 -0.85
C ASP A 141 -2.97 -17.49 0.45
N PRO A 142 -3.95 -16.57 0.40
CA PRO A 142 -4.49 -15.91 1.59
C PRO A 142 -5.24 -16.87 2.53
N THR A 143 -5.55 -18.09 2.09
CA THR A 143 -6.26 -19.08 2.91
C THR A 143 -5.33 -19.91 3.78
N THR A 144 -4.11 -20.17 3.34
CA THR A 144 -3.15 -21.07 3.98
C THR A 144 -1.86 -20.40 4.42
N HIS A 145 -1.39 -19.39 3.71
CA HIS A 145 -0.13 -18.71 4.01
C HIS A 145 -0.30 -17.60 5.05
N ARG A 146 0.82 -17.17 5.62
CA ARG A 146 0.95 -16.01 6.50
C ARG A 146 1.93 -15.02 5.89
N ALA A 147 1.55 -13.75 5.83
CA ALA A 147 2.46 -12.67 5.44
C ALA A 147 3.31 -12.27 6.65
N ILE A 148 4.62 -12.43 6.55
CA ILE A 148 5.56 -12.13 7.63
C ILE A 148 6.17 -10.74 7.39
N TRP A 149 6.07 -9.87 8.39
CA TRP A 149 6.50 -8.47 8.34
C TRP A 149 7.58 -8.17 9.39
N PRO A 150 8.85 -8.49 9.09
CA PRO A 150 9.97 -8.23 10.01
C PRO A 150 10.41 -6.77 9.91
N SER A 151 10.02 -5.94 10.86
CA SER A 151 10.45 -4.53 10.91
C SER A 151 10.09 -3.89 12.25
N THR A 152 10.94 -3.01 12.74
CA THR A 152 10.72 -2.23 13.98
C THR A 152 9.83 -1.00 13.79
N GLY A 153 9.42 -0.68 12.57
CA GLY A 153 8.78 0.59 12.25
C GLY A 153 7.52 0.47 11.40
N ASN A 154 7.26 1.53 10.66
CA ASN A 154 6.05 1.68 9.86
C ASN A 154 5.87 0.61 8.77
N TYR A 155 6.92 -0.12 8.38
CA TYR A 155 6.77 -1.20 7.41
C TYR A 155 6.03 -2.41 8.02
N ALA A 156 6.34 -2.82 9.27
CA ALA A 156 5.57 -3.86 9.95
C ALA A 156 4.11 -3.41 10.17
N ARG A 157 3.90 -2.15 10.61
CA ARG A 157 2.57 -1.57 10.78
C ARG A 157 1.79 -1.57 9.45
N GLY A 158 2.43 -1.15 8.35
CA GLY A 158 1.86 -1.17 7.00
C GLY A 158 1.52 -2.59 6.55
N GLY A 159 2.40 -3.54 6.83
CA GLY A 159 2.19 -4.95 6.51
C GLY A 159 0.99 -5.56 7.24
N VAL A 160 0.86 -5.30 8.54
CA VAL A 160 -0.31 -5.74 9.34
C VAL A 160 -1.59 -5.08 8.83
N ALA A 161 -1.57 -3.75 8.57
CA ALA A 161 -2.72 -3.03 8.04
C ALA A 161 -3.18 -3.59 6.69
N ILE A 162 -2.27 -3.76 5.73
CA ILE A 162 -2.60 -4.32 4.41
C ILE A 162 -3.08 -5.76 4.51
N SER A 163 -2.43 -6.59 5.35
CA SER A 163 -2.90 -7.96 5.59
C SER A 163 -4.34 -7.96 6.10
N ARG A 164 -4.68 -7.06 7.03
CA ARG A 164 -6.04 -6.93 7.56
C ARG A 164 -7.04 -6.48 6.51
N LEU A 165 -6.73 -5.43 5.73
CA LEU A 165 -7.60 -4.93 4.66
C LEU A 165 -7.85 -5.99 3.58
N MET A 166 -6.84 -6.80 3.26
CA MET A 166 -6.94 -7.89 2.29
C MET A 166 -7.50 -9.19 2.88
N GLY A 167 -7.87 -9.22 4.16
CA GLY A 167 -8.34 -10.43 4.82
C GLY A 167 -7.32 -11.56 4.87
N CYS A 168 -6.03 -11.22 4.79
CA CYS A 168 -4.90 -12.13 4.90
C CYS A 168 -4.44 -12.28 6.35
N ARG A 169 -3.71 -13.37 6.65
CA ARG A 169 -3.05 -13.54 7.95
C ARG A 169 -1.72 -12.82 7.94
N GLY A 170 -1.61 -11.71 8.69
CA GLY A 170 -0.36 -10.97 8.90
C GLY A 170 0.30 -11.35 10.22
N VAL A 171 1.64 -11.46 10.22
CA VAL A 171 2.46 -11.68 11.42
C VAL A 171 3.57 -10.65 11.44
N ALA A 172 3.61 -9.78 12.44
CA ALA A 172 4.74 -8.90 12.69
C ALA A 172 5.81 -9.64 13.50
N VAL A 173 7.07 -9.54 13.05
CA VAL A 173 8.22 -10.06 13.79
C VAL A 173 9.02 -8.86 14.30
N LEU A 174 9.09 -8.71 15.61
CA LEU A 174 9.61 -7.54 16.28
C LEU A 174 10.69 -7.93 17.29
N PRO A 175 11.74 -7.12 17.48
CA PRO A 175 12.72 -7.36 18.54
C PRO A 175 12.10 -7.04 19.92
N GLU A 176 12.50 -7.78 20.93
CA GLU A 176 11.98 -7.65 22.30
C GLU A 176 12.23 -6.27 22.93
N ASN A 177 13.31 -5.61 22.55
CA ASN A 177 13.69 -4.30 23.08
C ASN A 177 12.96 -3.11 22.44
N MET A 178 11.94 -3.35 21.68
CA MET A 178 11.10 -2.31 21.09
C MET A 178 10.23 -1.64 22.14
N SER A 179 9.88 -0.35 21.94
CA SER A 179 9.00 0.36 22.87
C SER A 179 7.63 -0.28 22.98
N ARG A 180 7.07 -0.31 24.19
CA ARG A 180 5.74 -0.90 24.48
C ARG A 180 4.65 -0.32 23.58
N GLU A 181 4.64 0.98 23.35
CA GLU A 181 3.69 1.69 22.49
C GLU A 181 3.60 1.09 21.08
N ARG A 182 4.74 0.65 20.51
CA ARG A 182 4.77 0.03 19.18
C ARG A 182 4.17 -1.36 19.16
N PHE A 183 4.29 -2.12 20.27
CA PHE A 183 3.62 -3.41 20.41
C PHE A 183 2.10 -3.24 20.58
N GLU A 184 1.67 -2.29 21.40
CA GLU A 184 0.26 -2.03 21.67
C GLU A 184 -0.51 -1.57 20.43
N TRP A 185 0.17 -0.85 19.53
CA TRP A 185 -0.45 -0.45 18.27
C TRP A 185 -0.71 -1.65 17.33
N LEU A 186 0.17 -2.64 17.28
CA LEU A 186 0.08 -3.81 16.39
C LEU A 186 -0.96 -4.81 16.87
#